data_a97c685048e70f31ade33c97e49f8192
#
_entry.id   a97c685048e70f31ade33c97e49f8192
#
_cell.length_a   1.000
_cell.length_b   1.000
_cell.length_c   1.000
_cell.angle_alpha   90.00
_cell.angle_beta   90.00
_cell.angle_gamma   90.00
#
_symmetry.space_group_name_H-M   'P 1'
#
loop_
_entity.id
_entity.type
_entity.pdbx_description
1 polymer ?
#
loop_
_entity_poly.entity_id
_entity_poly.type
_entity_poly.pdbx_seq_one_letter_code
_entity_poly.pdbx_strand_id
1 'polypeptide(L)'
;DLTRRLAVDPPSASAGSDVAAVREAIVGALDSQKAIDIQYFSISRDEISTRIVDPMGLLTTEGATYLQAWCRQAEAVRLFRLDRISGLTVLEDPSNVPHDAGPLLASIIPDGETAVFELDSSISWWADHVPHQAVVTTESGALLVELAVSSEPWAIRTAMGLGGKLAVREPTTLAEAIRARSAAALANYPV
;
A
#
# COMPACT_ATOMS: atom_id res chain seq x y z
N ASP A 1 16.26 -32.98 22.05
CA ASP A 1 16.33 -33.01 20.58
C ASP A 1 15.25 -32.09 19.97
N LEU A 2 15.55 -30.80 20.00
CA LEU A 2 14.67 -29.74 19.54
C LEU A 2 15.34 -28.97 18.40
N THR A 3 15.50 -29.68 17.26
CA THR A 3 15.92 -29.02 16.02
C THR A 3 14.85 -29.21 14.95
N ARG A 4 13.69 -28.60 15.16
CA ARG A 4 12.73 -28.44 14.07
C ARG A 4 13.01 -27.09 13.40
N ARG A 5 13.83 -27.12 12.37
CA ARG A 5 14.09 -26.00 11.46
C ARG A 5 12.75 -25.47 10.94
N LEU A 6 12.41 -24.25 11.32
CA LEU A 6 11.50 -23.42 10.56
C LEU A 6 12.24 -23.04 9.26
N ALA A 7 12.00 -23.81 8.22
CA ALA A 7 12.32 -23.37 6.88
C ALA A 7 11.29 -22.29 6.53
N VAL A 8 11.71 -21.03 6.65
CA VAL A 8 11.03 -19.93 5.95
C VAL A 8 11.49 -20.05 4.52
N ASP A 9 10.70 -20.70 3.67
CA ASP A 9 10.95 -20.66 2.23
C ASP A 9 10.91 -19.20 1.78
N PRO A 10 11.95 -18.69 1.11
CA PRO A 10 11.88 -17.39 0.46
C PRO A 10 10.77 -17.47 -0.59
N PRO A 11 10.01 -16.38 -0.84
CA PRO A 11 9.00 -16.37 -1.89
C PRO A 11 9.68 -16.75 -3.21
N SER A 12 9.35 -17.94 -3.69
CA SER A 12 9.92 -18.51 -4.89
C SER A 12 9.54 -17.68 -6.12
N ALA A 13 10.34 -17.78 -7.16
CA ALA A 13 10.24 -17.10 -8.45
C ALA A 13 8.93 -17.30 -9.26
N SER A 14 7.83 -17.71 -8.61
CA SER A 14 6.48 -17.81 -9.18
C SER A 14 5.74 -16.46 -9.22
N ALA A 15 6.20 -15.45 -8.50
CA ALA A 15 5.51 -14.16 -8.42
C ALA A 15 5.34 -13.45 -9.79
N GLY A 16 6.24 -13.68 -10.73
CA GLY A 16 6.18 -13.09 -12.06
C GLY A 16 5.09 -13.71 -12.96
N SER A 17 4.87 -15.03 -12.86
CA SER A 17 3.83 -15.73 -13.63
C SER A 17 2.43 -15.43 -13.08
N ASP A 18 2.29 -15.27 -11.79
CA ASP A 18 1.01 -14.94 -11.15
C ASP A 18 0.55 -13.52 -11.52
N VAL A 19 1.45 -12.53 -11.54
CA VAL A 19 1.14 -11.16 -11.94
C VAL A 19 0.72 -11.07 -13.41
N ALA A 20 1.35 -11.86 -14.30
CA ALA A 20 0.97 -11.89 -15.70
C ALA A 20 -0.43 -12.48 -15.91
N ALA A 21 -0.76 -13.57 -15.23
CA ALA A 21 -2.08 -14.20 -15.27
C ALA A 21 -3.16 -13.27 -14.68
N VAL A 22 -2.89 -12.60 -13.57
CA VAL A 22 -3.78 -11.59 -12.98
C VAL A 22 -4.02 -10.44 -13.96
N ARG A 23 -2.98 -9.96 -14.62
CA ARG A 23 -3.09 -8.89 -15.62
C ARG A 23 -3.97 -9.31 -16.80
N GLU A 24 -3.77 -10.51 -17.32
CA GLU A 24 -4.56 -11.05 -18.45
C GLU A 24 -6.04 -11.16 -18.08
N ALA A 25 -6.34 -11.69 -16.89
CA ALA A 25 -7.71 -11.79 -16.40
C ALA A 25 -8.38 -10.41 -16.24
N ILE A 26 -7.63 -9.39 -15.76
CA ILE A 26 -8.13 -8.02 -15.64
C ILE A 26 -8.43 -7.42 -17.02
N VAL A 27 -7.55 -7.62 -17.99
CA VAL A 27 -7.77 -7.15 -19.38
C VAL A 27 -9.03 -7.79 -19.95
N GLY A 28 -9.19 -9.11 -19.79
CA GLY A 28 -10.41 -9.80 -20.22
C GLY A 28 -11.69 -9.28 -19.54
N ALA A 29 -11.62 -8.93 -18.27
CA ALA A 29 -12.75 -8.34 -17.53
C ALA A 29 -13.07 -6.92 -18.02
N LEU A 30 -12.05 -6.10 -18.33
CA LEU A 30 -12.20 -4.78 -18.92
C LEU A 30 -12.89 -4.88 -20.31
N ASP A 31 -12.40 -5.75 -21.16
CA ASP A 31 -12.93 -5.94 -22.53
C ASP A 31 -14.38 -6.46 -22.51
N SER A 32 -14.69 -7.35 -21.58
CA SER A 32 -16.04 -7.92 -21.41
C SER A 32 -16.96 -7.09 -20.52
N GLN A 33 -16.48 -5.97 -19.97
CA GLN A 33 -17.22 -5.10 -19.03
C GLN A 33 -17.82 -5.87 -17.85
N LYS A 34 -17.04 -6.76 -17.25
CA LYS A 34 -17.44 -7.58 -16.11
C LYS A 34 -16.76 -7.13 -14.80
N ALA A 35 -17.50 -7.29 -13.71
CA ALA A 35 -16.95 -7.14 -12.37
C ALA A 35 -15.99 -8.29 -12.05
N ILE A 36 -15.08 -8.06 -11.12
CA ILE A 36 -14.17 -9.07 -10.63
C ILE A 36 -14.19 -9.15 -9.10
N ASP A 37 -14.01 -10.36 -8.57
CA ASP A 37 -13.75 -10.61 -7.16
C ASP A 37 -12.26 -10.82 -6.98
N ILE A 38 -11.63 -10.04 -6.10
CA ILE A 38 -10.20 -10.11 -5.82
C ILE A 38 -9.92 -10.43 -4.35
N GLN A 39 -8.94 -11.29 -4.10
CA GLN A 39 -8.32 -11.45 -2.79
C GLN A 39 -7.10 -10.52 -2.74
N TYR A 40 -7.18 -9.50 -1.90
CA TYR A 40 -6.18 -8.44 -1.85
C TYR A 40 -5.46 -8.39 -0.50
N PHE A 41 -4.14 -8.47 -0.54
CA PHE A 41 -3.31 -8.28 0.64
C PHE A 41 -3.08 -6.80 0.92
N SER A 42 -3.61 -6.32 2.03
CA SER A 42 -3.43 -4.95 2.51
C SER A 42 -2.27 -4.88 3.48
N ILE A 43 -1.15 -4.31 3.05
CA ILE A 43 0.02 -4.10 3.94
C ILE A 43 -0.35 -3.23 5.14
N SER A 44 -1.22 -2.23 4.95
CA SER A 44 -1.61 -1.31 6.01
C SER A 44 -2.41 -1.98 7.13
N ARG A 45 -3.11 -3.08 6.82
CA ARG A 45 -3.93 -3.83 7.78
C ARG A 45 -3.34 -5.18 8.14
N ASP A 46 -2.32 -5.62 7.38
CA ASP A 46 -1.71 -6.95 7.48
C ASP A 46 -2.75 -8.08 7.37
N GLU A 47 -3.69 -7.91 6.43
CA GLU A 47 -4.79 -8.85 6.21
C GLU A 47 -5.08 -9.05 4.73
N ILE A 48 -5.59 -10.23 4.39
CA ILE A 48 -6.18 -10.52 3.09
C ILE A 48 -7.68 -10.25 3.19
N SER A 49 -8.20 -9.43 2.29
CA SER A 49 -9.63 -9.13 2.20
C SER A 49 -10.16 -9.44 0.81
N THR A 50 -11.38 -9.98 0.75
CA THR A 50 -12.09 -10.20 -0.50
C THR A 50 -12.84 -8.93 -0.90
N ARG A 51 -12.72 -8.54 -2.18
CA ARG A 51 -13.31 -7.32 -2.71
C ARG A 51 -13.94 -7.54 -4.06
N ILE A 52 -15.19 -7.09 -4.20
CA ILE A 52 -15.82 -6.99 -5.52
C ILE A 52 -15.51 -5.60 -6.07
N VAL A 53 -14.88 -5.58 -7.24
CA VAL A 53 -14.46 -4.34 -7.88
C VAL A 53 -14.86 -4.32 -9.34
N ASP A 54 -15.17 -3.14 -9.83
CA ASP A 54 -15.50 -2.87 -11.23
C ASP A 54 -14.26 -2.25 -11.89
N PRO A 55 -13.57 -2.99 -12.79
CA PRO A 55 -12.33 -2.54 -13.42
C PRO A 55 -12.54 -1.28 -14.25
N MET A 56 -11.63 -0.32 -14.12
CA MET A 56 -11.61 0.94 -14.88
C MET A 56 -10.40 1.04 -15.80
N GLY A 57 -9.26 0.45 -15.41
CA GLY A 57 -8.03 0.48 -16.20
C GLY A 57 -6.83 -0.04 -15.45
N LEU A 58 -5.72 -0.19 -16.18
CA LEU A 58 -4.41 -0.52 -15.64
C LEU A 58 -3.48 0.69 -15.74
N LEU A 59 -2.75 0.95 -14.68
CA LEU A 59 -1.74 2.00 -14.60
C LEU A 59 -0.41 1.39 -14.21
N THR A 60 0.67 1.73 -14.92
CA THR A 60 2.04 1.34 -14.54
C THR A 60 2.81 2.59 -14.17
N THR A 61 3.31 2.63 -12.95
CA THR A 61 4.14 3.71 -12.44
C THR A 61 5.22 3.13 -11.51
N GLU A 62 6.41 3.69 -11.53
CA GLU A 62 7.54 3.30 -10.66
C GLU A 62 7.85 1.79 -10.68
N GLY A 63 7.68 1.16 -11.84
CA GLY A 63 7.95 -0.28 -11.99
C GLY A 63 6.88 -1.21 -11.41
N ALA A 64 5.78 -0.67 -10.87
CA ALA A 64 4.64 -1.43 -10.39
C ALA A 64 3.40 -1.20 -11.26
N THR A 65 2.59 -2.23 -11.41
CA THR A 65 1.30 -2.15 -12.12
C THR A 65 0.15 -2.17 -11.11
N TYR A 66 -0.79 -1.28 -11.32
CA TYR A 66 -1.98 -1.10 -10.50
C TYR A 66 -3.24 -1.30 -11.33
N LEU A 67 -4.22 -1.98 -10.75
CA LEU A 67 -5.59 -1.96 -11.21
C LEU A 67 -6.29 -0.76 -10.59
N GLN A 68 -6.80 0.13 -11.40
CA GLN A 68 -7.79 1.11 -10.95
C GLN A 68 -9.17 0.51 -11.11
N ALA A 69 -9.95 0.54 -10.04
CA ALA A 69 -11.29 -0.01 -10.03
C ALA A 69 -12.19 0.72 -9.03
N TRP A 70 -13.48 0.72 -9.30
CA TRP A 70 -14.50 1.08 -8.32
C TRP A 70 -14.65 -0.07 -7.33
N CYS A 71 -14.37 0.16 -6.07
CA CYS A 71 -14.53 -0.84 -5.01
C CYS A 71 -15.94 -0.74 -4.43
N ARG A 72 -16.79 -1.76 -4.66
CA ARG A 72 -18.20 -1.73 -4.24
C ARG A 72 -18.34 -1.62 -2.72
N GLN A 73 -17.44 -2.25 -1.92
CA GLN A 73 -17.48 -2.16 -0.47
C GLN A 73 -17.01 -0.81 0.09
N ALA A 74 -16.15 -0.12 -0.63
CA ALA A 74 -15.64 1.19 -0.21
C ALA A 74 -16.43 2.34 -0.81
N GLU A 75 -17.33 2.05 -1.78
CA GLU A 75 -18.08 3.04 -2.57
C GLU A 75 -17.17 4.15 -3.11
N ALA A 76 -15.96 3.76 -3.57
CA ALA A 76 -14.95 4.68 -4.05
C ALA A 76 -14.01 4.02 -5.06
N VAL A 77 -13.39 4.83 -5.91
CA VAL A 77 -12.29 4.37 -6.76
C VAL A 77 -11.08 4.04 -5.89
N ARG A 78 -10.45 2.89 -6.16
CA ARG A 78 -9.25 2.43 -5.44
C ARG A 78 -8.22 1.91 -6.42
N LEU A 79 -6.96 1.97 -5.97
CA LEU A 79 -5.83 1.35 -6.65
C LEU A 79 -5.44 0.06 -5.95
N PHE A 80 -5.35 -1.00 -6.73
CA PHE A 80 -4.94 -2.32 -6.28
C PHE A 80 -3.65 -2.71 -7.00
N ARG A 81 -2.57 -2.82 -6.27
CA ARG A 81 -1.30 -3.24 -6.84
C ARG A 81 -1.37 -4.73 -7.22
N LEU A 82 -1.03 -5.07 -8.47
CA LEU A 82 -1.27 -6.40 -9.02
C LEU A 82 -0.52 -7.51 -8.27
N ASP A 83 0.69 -7.25 -7.82
CA ASP A 83 1.51 -8.21 -7.05
C ASP A 83 0.97 -8.51 -5.63
N ARG A 84 -0.09 -7.81 -5.21
CA ARG A 84 -0.79 -8.03 -3.94
C ARG A 84 -2.15 -8.72 -4.12
N ILE A 85 -2.52 -9.05 -5.35
CA ILE A 85 -3.72 -9.82 -5.67
C ILE A 85 -3.33 -11.30 -5.63
N SER A 86 -3.78 -12.01 -4.62
CA SER A 86 -3.51 -13.45 -4.43
C SER A 86 -4.54 -14.35 -5.09
N GLY A 87 -5.70 -13.83 -5.43
CA GLY A 87 -6.77 -14.54 -6.13
C GLY A 87 -7.63 -13.56 -6.91
N LEU A 88 -8.11 -13.98 -8.10
CA LEU A 88 -9.00 -13.20 -8.95
C LEU A 88 -10.00 -14.13 -9.64
N THR A 89 -11.27 -13.75 -9.61
CA THR A 89 -12.34 -14.41 -10.34
C THR A 89 -13.14 -13.37 -11.12
N VAL A 90 -13.31 -13.57 -12.43
CA VAL A 90 -14.21 -12.74 -13.24
C VAL A 90 -15.63 -13.19 -12.97
N LEU A 91 -16.48 -12.24 -12.57
CA LEU A 91 -17.88 -12.51 -12.25
C LEU A 91 -18.75 -12.45 -13.53
N GLU A 92 -19.95 -13.05 -13.46
CA GLU A 92 -20.93 -12.87 -14.51
C GLU A 92 -21.62 -11.50 -14.44
N ASP A 93 -21.53 -10.83 -13.29
CA ASP A 93 -22.08 -9.49 -13.07
C ASP A 93 -21.42 -8.46 -13.99
N PRO A 94 -22.19 -7.56 -14.59
CA PRO A 94 -21.63 -6.45 -15.34
C PRO A 94 -20.87 -5.49 -14.43
N SER A 95 -19.81 -4.91 -14.95
CA SER A 95 -19.13 -3.78 -14.32
C SER A 95 -20.08 -2.58 -14.27
N ASN A 96 -20.18 -1.96 -13.10
CA ASN A 96 -21.06 -0.82 -12.85
C ASN A 96 -20.29 0.29 -12.14
N VAL A 97 -19.42 0.96 -12.90
CA VAL A 97 -18.69 2.14 -12.42
C VAL A 97 -19.65 3.33 -12.41
N PRO A 98 -19.87 4.00 -11.27
CA PRO A 98 -20.69 5.22 -11.23
C PRO A 98 -20.17 6.29 -12.18
N HIS A 99 -21.08 7.02 -12.82
CA HIS A 99 -20.74 8.02 -13.83
C HIS A 99 -19.96 9.21 -13.27
N ASP A 100 -20.09 9.44 -11.98
CA ASP A 100 -19.39 10.46 -11.19
C ASP A 100 -18.14 9.91 -10.45
N ALA A 101 -17.81 8.63 -10.66
CA ALA A 101 -16.55 8.08 -10.19
C ALA A 101 -15.40 8.85 -10.85
N GLY A 102 -14.75 9.68 -10.07
CA GLY A 102 -13.80 10.69 -10.52
C GLY A 102 -12.67 10.19 -11.44
N PRO A 103 -11.90 11.09 -12.05
CA PRO A 103 -10.91 10.74 -13.07
C PRO A 103 -9.79 9.86 -12.52
N LEU A 104 -9.23 9.03 -13.40
CA LEU A 104 -8.13 8.09 -13.18
C LEU A 104 -6.95 8.66 -12.35
N LEU A 105 -6.62 9.93 -12.52
CA LEU A 105 -5.46 10.57 -11.89
C LEU A 105 -5.72 11.09 -10.47
N ALA A 106 -6.97 11.35 -10.09
CA ALA A 106 -7.29 11.85 -8.75
C ALA A 106 -7.17 10.78 -7.66
N SER A 107 -7.18 9.49 -8.04
CA SER A 107 -7.13 8.36 -7.09
C SER A 107 -5.70 7.89 -6.76
N ILE A 108 -4.68 8.49 -7.34
CA ILE A 108 -3.27 8.14 -7.06
C ILE A 108 -2.83 8.70 -5.71
N ILE A 109 -3.48 9.76 -5.25
CA ILE A 109 -3.23 10.33 -3.91
C ILE A 109 -4.07 9.50 -2.92
N PRO A 110 -3.45 8.78 -1.98
CA PRO A 110 -4.19 8.07 -0.96
C PRO A 110 -5.10 9.03 -0.19
N ASP A 111 -6.38 8.68 0.01
CA ASP A 111 -7.22 9.38 0.98
C ASP A 111 -6.60 9.20 2.36
N GLY A 112 -6.29 10.26 3.05
CA GLY A 112 -5.71 10.20 4.37
C GLY A 112 -5.36 11.58 4.90
N GLU A 113 -5.09 11.65 6.19
CA GLU A 113 -4.54 12.86 6.81
C GLU A 113 -3.11 13.08 6.28
N THR A 114 -2.81 14.30 5.88
CA THR A 114 -1.45 14.65 5.44
C THR A 114 -0.50 14.57 6.62
N ALA A 115 0.61 13.86 6.42
CA ALA A 115 1.67 13.76 7.40
C ALA A 115 3.02 14.16 6.81
N VAL A 116 3.86 14.76 7.62
CA VAL A 116 5.24 15.14 7.26
C VAL A 116 6.21 14.19 7.96
N PHE A 117 6.96 13.47 7.15
CA PHE A 117 8.01 12.57 7.61
C PHE A 117 9.37 13.21 7.37
N GLU A 118 10.23 13.16 8.38
CA GLU A 118 11.63 13.54 8.23
C GLU A 118 12.47 12.27 8.12
N LEU A 119 13.24 12.18 7.06
CA LEU A 119 14.12 11.07 6.76
C LEU A 119 15.59 11.47 6.92
N ASP A 120 16.35 10.63 7.58
CA ASP A 120 17.81 10.69 7.53
C ASP A 120 18.29 10.47 6.09
N SER A 121 19.35 11.14 5.69
CA SER A 121 19.89 11.05 4.32
C SER A 121 20.26 9.62 3.90
N SER A 122 20.59 8.73 4.84
CA SER A 122 20.92 7.32 4.56
C SER A 122 19.73 6.48 4.10
N ILE A 123 18.49 6.99 4.26
CA ILE A 123 17.26 6.33 3.85
C ILE A 123 16.48 7.18 2.83
N SER A 124 17.13 8.09 2.13
CA SER A 124 16.50 8.94 1.10
C SER A 124 15.76 8.13 0.03
N TRP A 125 16.26 6.94 -0.30
CA TRP A 125 15.65 6.00 -1.23
C TRP A 125 14.19 5.65 -0.86
N TRP A 126 13.81 5.77 0.42
CA TRP A 126 12.45 5.47 0.85
C TRP A 126 11.42 6.44 0.23
N ALA A 127 11.78 7.69 0.03
CA ALA A 127 10.89 8.67 -0.62
C ALA A 127 10.52 8.24 -2.04
N ASP A 128 11.43 7.59 -2.77
CA ASP A 128 11.20 7.11 -4.13
C ASP A 128 10.23 5.91 -4.18
N HIS A 129 9.95 5.27 -3.02
CA HIS A 129 9.13 4.06 -2.93
C HIS A 129 7.73 4.29 -2.36
N VAL A 130 7.40 5.54 -1.98
CA VAL A 130 6.10 5.89 -1.44
C VAL A 130 5.46 7.00 -2.27
N PRO A 131 4.14 6.94 -2.52
CA PRO A 131 3.43 8.07 -3.12
C PRO A 131 3.51 9.27 -2.17
N HIS A 132 4.04 10.39 -2.65
CA HIS A 132 4.18 11.60 -1.86
C HIS A 132 3.66 12.81 -2.61
N GLN A 133 3.32 13.88 -1.87
CA GLN A 133 2.82 15.15 -2.40
C GLN A 133 3.96 16.14 -2.59
N ALA A 134 4.93 16.13 -1.68
CA ALA A 134 6.10 17.00 -1.73
C ALA A 134 7.32 16.37 -1.07
N VAL A 135 8.49 16.71 -1.57
CA VAL A 135 9.79 16.39 -0.94
C VAL A 135 10.65 17.63 -0.90
N VAL A 136 11.16 17.95 0.27
CA VAL A 136 12.04 19.10 0.49
C VAL A 136 13.29 18.64 1.24
N THR A 137 14.46 19.03 0.73
CA THR A 137 15.72 18.77 1.44
C THR A 137 15.99 19.93 2.42
N THR A 138 16.26 19.61 3.68
CA THR A 138 16.60 20.58 4.71
C THR A 138 18.06 21.02 4.59
N GLU A 139 18.44 22.11 5.26
CA GLU A 139 19.84 22.57 5.33
C GLU A 139 20.79 21.51 5.97
N SER A 140 20.26 20.64 6.82
CA SER A 140 21.01 19.54 7.43
C SER A 140 21.18 18.31 6.52
N GLY A 141 20.57 18.30 5.33
CA GLY A 141 20.60 17.19 4.40
C GLY A 141 19.53 16.11 4.67
N ALA A 142 18.67 16.30 5.66
CA ALA A 142 17.51 15.44 5.87
C ALA A 142 16.42 15.75 4.82
N LEU A 143 15.55 14.77 4.49
CA LEU A 143 14.43 14.99 3.61
C LEU A 143 13.14 15.12 4.41
N LEU A 144 12.35 16.14 4.12
CA LEU A 144 10.95 16.23 4.55
C LEU A 144 10.07 15.72 3.42
N VAL A 145 9.31 14.67 3.71
CA VAL A 145 8.40 14.03 2.75
C VAL A 145 6.97 14.21 3.24
N GLU A 146 6.18 14.90 2.46
CA GLU A 146 4.76 15.11 2.71
C GLU A 146 3.95 14.07 1.95
N LEU A 147 3.16 13.27 2.67
CA LEU A 147 2.32 12.25 2.07
C LEU A 147 1.02 12.04 2.85
N ALA A 148 0.01 11.53 2.16
CA ALA A 148 -1.26 11.16 2.78
C ALA A 148 -1.14 9.80 3.49
N VAL A 149 -1.52 9.76 4.77
CA VAL A 149 -1.54 8.57 5.60
C VAL A 149 -2.97 8.11 5.80
N SER A 150 -3.36 7.04 5.11
CA SER A 150 -4.68 6.42 5.25
C SER A 150 -4.77 5.41 6.40
N SER A 151 -3.62 5.07 7.02
CA SER A 151 -3.55 4.08 8.09
C SER A 151 -2.46 4.45 9.11
N GLU A 152 -2.89 4.84 10.29
CA GLU A 152 -2.01 5.07 11.44
C GLU A 152 -1.17 3.84 11.78
N PRO A 153 -1.70 2.59 11.85
CA PRO A 153 -0.89 1.39 12.08
C PRO A 153 0.22 1.18 11.04
N TRP A 154 -0.04 1.54 9.78
CA TRP A 154 1.00 1.48 8.74
C TRP A 154 2.12 2.48 9.03
N ALA A 155 1.79 3.72 9.36
CA ALA A 155 2.78 4.76 9.65
C ALA A 155 3.64 4.40 10.86
N ILE A 156 3.01 3.87 11.92
CA ILE A 156 3.72 3.41 13.13
C ILE A 156 4.70 2.27 12.77
N ARG A 157 4.26 1.23 12.06
CA ARG A 157 5.14 0.11 11.68
C ARG A 157 6.29 0.58 10.80
N THR A 158 6.02 1.47 9.86
CA THR A 158 7.03 2.03 8.96
C THR A 158 8.10 2.79 9.74
N ALA A 159 7.69 3.69 10.63
CA ALA A 159 8.62 4.47 11.45
C ALA A 159 9.46 3.58 12.37
N MET A 160 8.85 2.59 13.02
CA MET A 160 9.56 1.64 13.88
C MET A 160 10.51 0.74 13.07
N GLY A 161 10.10 0.29 11.87
CA GLY A 161 10.92 -0.57 11.02
C GLY A 161 12.17 0.10 10.46
N LEU A 162 12.17 1.44 10.35
CA LEU A 162 13.32 2.21 9.88
C LEU A 162 14.28 2.67 11.02
N GLY A 163 14.05 2.16 12.23
CA GLY A 163 15.04 2.21 13.32
C GLY A 163 15.42 3.63 13.76
N GLY A 164 14.46 4.56 13.78
CA GLY A 164 14.70 5.94 14.20
C GLY A 164 15.31 6.86 13.13
N LYS A 165 15.57 6.35 11.93
CA LYS A 165 16.01 7.14 10.77
C LYS A 165 14.85 7.89 10.09
N LEU A 166 13.60 7.51 10.40
CA LEU A 166 12.39 8.19 10.00
C LEU A 166 11.68 8.72 11.25
N ALA A 167 11.37 10.01 11.26
CA ALA A 167 10.60 10.66 12.30
C ALA A 167 9.36 11.31 11.70
N VAL A 168 8.24 11.29 12.42
CA VAL A 168 7.03 12.03 12.03
C VAL A 168 7.12 13.41 12.67
N ARG A 169 6.99 14.45 11.86
CA ARG A 169 6.95 15.85 12.30
C ARG A 169 5.53 16.33 12.50
N GLU A 170 4.64 15.94 11.61
CA GLU A 170 3.23 16.28 11.63
C GLU A 170 2.39 15.07 11.14
N PRO A 171 1.20 14.86 11.70
CA PRO A 171 0.63 15.55 12.88
C PRO A 171 1.29 15.06 14.19
N THR A 172 1.24 15.89 15.23
CA THR A 172 1.80 15.56 16.56
C THR A 172 1.16 14.32 17.17
N THR A 173 -0.13 14.10 16.91
CA THR A 173 -0.87 12.90 17.35
C THR A 173 -0.23 11.61 16.86
N LEU A 174 0.16 11.56 15.58
CA LEU A 174 0.85 10.41 15.01
C LEU A 174 2.25 10.23 15.61
N ALA A 175 2.99 11.32 15.81
CA ALA A 175 4.30 11.28 16.45
C ALA A 175 4.22 10.75 17.90
N GLU A 176 3.19 11.15 18.65
CA GLU A 176 2.92 10.66 20.00
C GLU A 176 2.56 9.17 20.01
N ALA A 177 1.73 8.72 19.07
CA ALA A 177 1.38 7.31 18.93
C ALA A 177 2.60 6.43 18.65
N ILE A 178 3.53 6.90 17.81
CA ILE A 178 4.79 6.20 17.51
C ILE A 178 5.67 6.14 18.78
N ARG A 179 5.80 7.24 19.52
CA ARG A 179 6.57 7.27 20.78
C ARG A 179 6.00 6.29 21.80
N ALA A 180 4.69 6.29 21.99
CA ALA A 180 3.99 5.40 22.92
C ALA A 180 4.22 3.93 22.55
N ARG A 181 4.12 3.60 21.26
CA ARG A 181 4.32 2.24 20.77
C ARG A 181 5.79 1.80 20.92
N SER A 182 6.73 2.69 20.63
CA SER A 182 8.17 2.42 20.79
C SER A 182 8.54 2.20 22.27
N ALA A 183 8.01 3.01 23.18
CA ALA A 183 8.22 2.85 24.62
C ALA A 183 7.64 1.52 25.13
N ALA A 184 6.44 1.15 24.69
CA ALA A 184 5.83 -0.13 25.04
C ALA A 184 6.64 -1.33 24.49
N ALA A 185 7.18 -1.21 23.29
CA ALA A 185 8.05 -2.24 22.72
C ALA A 185 9.34 -2.39 23.52
N LEU A 186 9.99 -1.27 23.87
CA LEU A 186 11.23 -1.26 24.65
C LEU A 186 11.06 -1.86 26.06
N ALA A 187 9.90 -1.67 26.68
CA ALA A 187 9.57 -2.23 28.00
C ALA A 187 9.55 -3.77 28.02
N ASN A 188 9.42 -4.43 26.88
CA ASN A 188 9.47 -5.89 26.78
C ASN A 188 10.90 -6.45 26.70
N TYR A 189 11.93 -5.58 26.61
CA TYR A 189 13.33 -5.99 26.56
C TYR A 189 14.03 -5.49 27.81
N PRO A 190 14.32 -6.38 28.78
CA PRO A 190 15.10 -5.98 29.95
C PRO A 190 16.52 -5.58 29.54
N VAL A 191 17.01 -4.48 30.11
CA VAL A 191 18.39 -3.98 29.96
C VAL A 191 19.29 -4.76 30.90
#